data_af2d66d8b9e8b2e18448b0128e3b0337
#
_entry.id   af2d66d8b9e8b2e18448b0128e3b0337
#
_cell.length_a   1.000
_cell.length_b   1.000
_cell.length_c   1.000
_cell.angle_alpha   90.00
_cell.angle_beta   90.00
_cell.angle_gamma   90.00
#
_symmetry.space_group_name_H-M   'P 1'
#
loop_
_entity.id
_entity.type
_entity.pdbx_description
1 polymer ?
#
loop_
_entity_poly.entity_id
_entity_poly.type
_entity_poly.pdbx_seq_one_letter_code
_entity_poly.pdbx_strand_id
1 'polypeptide(L)'
;PCWMATNYASSTGSNPGEESTRSRIHLKFLRVLAFLGLVRWYNLLIVAVAQILAAGFLLDQAPLKGWRYLLDRELWLIVIGTASMLAGGYLINAYYDLEKDMANHPRKVIVGRVIHPSQALQAWLGLSLLTVFLLWPLGYRFLAYYLLYGAGLWLYSHKLKRIPLLGTATAILLLLAAFMAMVLYYRDANVRTLVFVFYVGVLEWVRGLVKDCQNVRGDAIFGYRTVPVLMGLRKTRNIILISMGGLAVPVGWLTLYGHVHPWFPYLLTLQVLGVTAVTILMFRSMSSGSLHAAQRILKLVLLSAIAGLILW
;
A
#
# COMPACT_ATOMS: atom_id res chain seq x y z
N PRO A 1 -61.52 23.05 9.37
CA PRO A 1 -61.08 24.40 9.15
C PRO A 1 -59.83 24.44 8.31
N CYS A 2 -60.05 24.85 7.08
CA CYS A 2 -59.10 25.33 6.12
C CYS A 2 -58.36 26.54 6.69
N TRP A 3 -57.03 26.47 6.84
CA TRP A 3 -56.10 27.62 6.86
C TRP A 3 -54.68 27.12 7.21
N MET A 4 -53.89 26.82 6.22
CA MET A 4 -52.42 26.84 6.16
C MET A 4 -51.89 26.04 4.94
N ALA A 5 -52.29 26.51 3.78
CA ALA A 5 -51.74 26.02 2.53
C ALA A 5 -51.61 27.22 1.56
N THR A 6 -50.82 28.21 1.92
CA THR A 6 -50.34 29.22 0.98
C THR A 6 -49.15 29.93 1.66
N ASN A 7 -47.99 29.75 1.12
CA ASN A 7 -46.75 30.53 1.21
C ASN A 7 -45.51 29.67 1.48
N TYR A 8 -45.14 28.83 0.53
CA TYR A 8 -43.73 28.49 0.27
C TYR A 8 -43.53 28.26 -1.24
N ALA A 9 -43.90 29.29 -2.00
CA ALA A 9 -43.56 29.39 -3.40
C ALA A 9 -42.91 30.77 -3.60
N SER A 10 -41.66 30.89 -3.16
CA SER A 10 -40.81 32.02 -3.57
C SER A 10 -39.38 31.55 -3.83
N SER A 11 -39.06 31.54 -5.10
CA SER A 11 -37.75 31.93 -5.64
C SER A 11 -36.53 31.10 -5.26
N THR A 12 -36.25 30.07 -6.01
CA THR A 12 -34.93 29.94 -6.62
C THR A 12 -35.18 29.51 -8.07
N GLY A 13 -35.17 30.48 -8.97
CA GLY A 13 -35.18 30.25 -10.41
C GLY A 13 -33.86 29.60 -10.87
N SER A 14 -33.64 28.36 -10.47
CA SER A 14 -32.58 27.53 -11.05
C SER A 14 -33.14 26.94 -12.34
N ASN A 15 -32.54 27.29 -13.45
CA ASN A 15 -32.82 26.74 -14.77
C ASN A 15 -32.78 25.20 -14.66
N PRO A 16 -33.81 24.43 -15.09
CA PRO A 16 -33.81 22.97 -15.02
C PRO A 16 -32.55 22.33 -15.69
N GLY A 17 -31.94 23.03 -16.66
CA GLY A 17 -30.70 22.66 -17.31
C GLY A 17 -29.47 22.81 -16.42
N GLU A 18 -29.42 23.80 -15.53
CA GLU A 18 -28.29 24.03 -14.61
C GLU A 18 -28.31 23.05 -13.45
N GLU A 19 -29.44 22.69 -12.90
CA GLU A 19 -29.58 21.65 -11.87
C GLU A 19 -29.20 20.27 -12.40
N SER A 20 -29.60 19.93 -13.61
CA SER A 20 -29.24 18.70 -14.28
C SER A 20 -27.71 18.65 -14.54
N THR A 21 -27.10 19.77 -14.93
CA THR A 21 -25.66 19.88 -15.20
C THR A 21 -24.84 19.81 -13.91
N ARG A 22 -25.25 20.52 -12.84
CA ARG A 22 -24.60 20.44 -11.51
C ARG A 22 -24.68 19.03 -10.92
N SER A 23 -25.81 18.35 -11.05
CA SER A 23 -25.99 16.96 -10.61
C SER A 23 -25.07 15.99 -11.36
N ARG A 24 -24.92 16.15 -12.68
CA ARG A 24 -24.01 15.34 -13.51
C ARG A 24 -22.54 15.59 -13.18
N ILE A 25 -22.14 16.84 -12.93
CA ILE A 25 -20.77 17.19 -12.52
C ILE A 25 -20.47 16.57 -11.15
N HIS A 26 -21.40 16.69 -10.20
CA HIS A 26 -21.24 16.10 -8.87
C HIS A 26 -21.09 14.57 -8.92
N LEU A 27 -21.90 13.89 -9.74
CA LEU A 27 -21.78 12.43 -9.94
C LEU A 27 -20.45 12.02 -10.59
N LYS A 28 -19.96 12.79 -11.56
CA LYS A 28 -18.62 12.55 -12.16
C LYS A 28 -17.51 12.72 -11.12
N PHE A 29 -17.57 13.78 -10.33
CA PHE A 29 -16.60 14.04 -9.26
C PHE A 29 -16.60 12.92 -8.21
N LEU A 30 -17.78 12.46 -7.76
CA LEU A 30 -17.89 11.33 -6.84
C LEU A 30 -17.31 10.04 -7.42
N ARG A 31 -17.47 9.78 -8.72
CA ARG A 31 -16.87 8.62 -9.39
C ARG A 31 -15.34 8.70 -9.41
N VAL A 32 -14.77 9.88 -9.65
CA VAL A 32 -13.31 10.10 -9.60
C VAL A 32 -12.78 9.86 -8.18
N LEU A 33 -13.42 10.44 -7.16
CA LEU A 33 -13.04 10.21 -5.77
C LEU A 33 -13.15 8.73 -5.37
N ALA A 34 -14.21 8.05 -5.82
CA ALA A 34 -14.40 6.63 -5.61
C ALA A 34 -13.28 5.81 -6.28
N PHE A 35 -12.91 6.15 -7.51
CA PHE A 35 -11.80 5.50 -8.23
C PHE A 35 -10.47 5.72 -7.51
N LEU A 36 -10.15 6.94 -7.08
CA LEU A 36 -8.95 7.25 -6.28
C LEU A 36 -8.93 6.45 -4.97
N GLY A 37 -10.06 6.35 -4.29
CA GLY A 37 -10.20 5.52 -3.11
C GLY A 37 -9.96 4.03 -3.40
N LEU A 38 -10.45 3.53 -4.52
CA LEU A 38 -10.33 2.14 -4.94
C LEU A 38 -8.88 1.77 -5.25
N VAL A 39 -8.15 2.61 -5.98
CA VAL A 39 -6.72 2.40 -6.28
C VAL A 39 -5.81 2.69 -5.09
N ARG A 40 -6.38 3.12 -3.94
CA ARG A 40 -5.63 3.45 -2.72
C ARG A 40 -4.50 4.44 -2.99
N TRP A 41 -4.84 5.57 -3.63
CA TRP A 41 -3.89 6.58 -4.11
C TRP A 41 -2.78 6.93 -3.11
N TYR A 42 -3.09 6.95 -1.80
CA TYR A 42 -2.10 7.22 -0.75
C TYR A 42 -1.02 6.13 -0.64
N ASN A 43 -1.34 4.85 -0.91
CA ASN A 43 -0.33 3.79 -0.95
C ASN A 43 0.55 3.93 -2.20
N LEU A 44 -0.02 4.30 -3.35
CA LEU A 44 0.74 4.58 -4.56
C LEU A 44 1.74 5.71 -4.32
N LEU A 45 1.29 6.79 -3.65
CA LEU A 45 2.15 7.91 -3.28
C LEU A 45 3.30 7.48 -2.34
N ILE A 46 3.03 6.64 -1.33
CA ILE A 46 4.06 6.13 -0.41
C ILE A 46 5.12 5.34 -1.19
N VAL A 47 4.72 4.46 -2.11
CA VAL A 47 5.65 3.67 -2.92
C VAL A 47 6.44 4.57 -3.87
N ALA A 48 5.78 5.54 -4.52
CA ALA A 48 6.44 6.51 -5.40
C ALA A 48 7.50 7.32 -4.64
N VAL A 49 7.15 7.86 -3.46
CA VAL A 49 8.11 8.58 -2.61
C VAL A 49 9.26 7.69 -2.17
N ALA A 50 8.99 6.44 -1.78
CA ALA A 50 10.04 5.49 -1.41
C ALA A 50 11.01 5.22 -2.57
N GLN A 51 10.50 5.06 -3.79
CA GLN A 51 11.33 4.88 -4.99
C GLN A 51 12.16 6.12 -5.30
N ILE A 52 11.55 7.31 -5.25
CA ILE A 52 12.23 8.58 -5.50
C ILE A 52 13.36 8.80 -4.48
N LEU A 53 13.08 8.62 -3.19
CA LEU A 53 14.08 8.81 -2.14
C LEU A 53 15.19 7.74 -2.22
N ALA A 54 14.85 6.50 -2.55
CA ALA A 54 15.85 5.45 -2.73
C ALA A 54 16.80 5.78 -3.88
N ALA A 55 16.30 6.24 -5.03
CA ALA A 55 17.14 6.63 -6.16
C ALA A 55 18.10 7.77 -5.81
N GLY A 56 17.66 8.72 -4.97
CA GLY A 56 18.47 9.88 -4.61
C GLY A 56 19.49 9.66 -3.50
N PHE A 57 19.16 8.79 -2.54
CA PHE A 57 19.90 8.73 -1.28
C PHE A 57 20.38 7.34 -0.90
N LEU A 58 19.75 6.27 -1.40
CA LEU A 58 20.12 4.89 -1.05
C LEU A 58 20.97 4.23 -2.11
N LEU A 59 20.71 4.52 -3.41
CA LEU A 59 21.39 3.87 -4.53
C LEU A 59 22.62 4.67 -4.96
N ASP A 60 23.82 4.04 -4.86
CA ASP A 60 25.09 4.68 -5.18
C ASP A 60 25.33 4.81 -6.70
N GLN A 61 24.71 3.93 -7.50
CA GLN A 61 24.86 3.86 -8.96
C GLN A 61 23.89 4.73 -9.74
N ALA A 62 23.04 5.51 -9.04
CA ALA A 62 22.18 6.46 -9.73
C ALA A 62 23.01 7.50 -10.50
N PRO A 63 22.66 7.79 -11.78
CA PRO A 63 23.51 8.57 -12.67
C PRO A 63 23.65 10.04 -12.25
N LEU A 64 22.65 10.55 -11.53
CA LEU A 64 22.62 11.94 -11.07
C LEU A 64 22.61 11.98 -9.55
N LYS A 65 23.52 12.73 -8.95
CA LYS A 65 23.66 12.91 -7.51
C LYS A 65 22.97 14.17 -7.00
N GLY A 66 22.65 14.19 -5.68
CA GLY A 66 21.90 15.28 -5.06
C GLY A 66 20.51 15.38 -5.69
N TRP A 67 19.87 16.52 -5.67
CA TRP A 67 18.51 16.72 -6.19
C TRP A 67 18.37 16.61 -7.72
N ARG A 68 19.51 16.50 -8.46
CA ARG A 68 19.52 16.34 -9.91
C ARG A 68 18.91 15.03 -10.39
N TYR A 69 18.86 13.98 -9.54
CA TYR A 69 18.22 12.71 -9.90
C TYR A 69 16.73 12.87 -10.26
N LEU A 70 16.08 13.95 -9.80
CA LEU A 70 14.70 14.29 -10.21
C LEU A 70 14.58 14.68 -11.69
N LEU A 71 15.68 14.95 -12.36
CA LEU A 71 15.73 15.21 -13.81
C LEU A 71 15.91 13.92 -14.63
N ASP A 72 16.11 12.80 -13.97
CA ASP A 72 16.24 11.50 -14.63
C ASP A 72 14.88 11.05 -15.19
N ARG A 73 14.79 10.96 -16.51
CA ARG A 73 13.56 10.54 -17.21
C ARG A 73 13.18 9.10 -16.85
N GLU A 74 14.16 8.22 -16.77
CA GLU A 74 13.98 6.81 -16.50
C GLU A 74 13.41 6.58 -15.11
N LEU A 75 13.83 7.38 -14.12
CA LEU A 75 13.24 7.39 -12.79
C LEU A 75 11.72 7.57 -12.86
N TRP A 76 11.25 8.57 -13.58
CA TRP A 76 9.82 8.87 -13.69
C TRP A 76 9.06 7.79 -14.46
N LEU A 77 9.65 7.20 -15.49
CA LEU A 77 9.04 6.07 -16.19
C LEU A 77 8.83 4.88 -15.24
N ILE A 78 9.81 4.57 -14.38
CA ILE A 78 9.71 3.49 -13.39
C ILE A 78 8.66 3.83 -12.33
N VAL A 79 8.70 5.03 -11.76
CA VAL A 79 7.76 5.46 -10.70
C VAL A 79 6.32 5.43 -11.21
N ILE A 80 6.05 6.02 -12.38
CA ILE A 80 4.71 6.06 -12.98
C ILE A 80 4.26 4.65 -13.41
N GLY A 81 5.17 3.89 -14.02
CA GLY A 81 4.90 2.49 -14.41
C GLY A 81 4.57 1.62 -13.20
N THR A 82 5.33 1.73 -12.10
CA THR A 82 5.04 1.02 -10.85
C THR A 82 3.69 1.44 -10.27
N ALA A 83 3.41 2.74 -10.21
CA ALA A 83 2.14 3.26 -9.69
C ALA A 83 0.96 2.76 -10.54
N SER A 84 1.09 2.75 -11.88
CA SER A 84 0.06 2.23 -12.79
C SER A 84 -0.19 0.73 -12.58
N MET A 85 0.87 -0.08 -12.48
CA MET A 85 0.76 -1.52 -12.24
C MET A 85 0.14 -1.83 -10.87
N LEU A 86 0.55 -1.13 -9.81
CA LEU A 86 -0.03 -1.26 -8.48
C LEU A 86 -1.50 -0.83 -8.44
N ALA A 87 -1.86 0.26 -9.10
CA ALA A 87 -3.24 0.70 -9.23
C ALA A 87 -4.10 -0.38 -9.89
N GLY A 88 -3.59 -0.98 -10.98
CA GLY A 88 -4.19 -2.16 -11.60
C GLY A 88 -4.33 -3.33 -10.61
N GLY A 89 -3.30 -3.62 -9.83
CA GLY A 89 -3.32 -4.63 -8.77
C GLY A 89 -4.42 -4.40 -7.73
N TYR A 90 -4.67 -3.16 -7.31
CA TYR A 90 -5.78 -2.84 -6.41
C TYR A 90 -7.14 -3.03 -7.06
N LEU A 91 -7.29 -2.68 -8.35
CA LEU A 91 -8.53 -2.87 -9.09
C LEU A 91 -8.89 -4.34 -9.24
N ILE A 92 -7.93 -5.18 -9.67
CA ILE A 92 -8.17 -6.61 -9.84
C ILE A 92 -8.41 -7.29 -8.48
N ASN A 93 -7.75 -6.83 -7.40
CA ASN A 93 -8.01 -7.32 -6.06
C ASN A 93 -9.44 -6.98 -5.60
N ALA A 94 -9.90 -5.75 -5.82
CA ALA A 94 -11.26 -5.33 -5.48
C ALA A 94 -12.33 -6.06 -6.31
N TYR A 95 -12.03 -6.43 -7.56
CA TYR A 95 -12.89 -7.26 -8.39
C TYR A 95 -13.10 -8.65 -7.77
N TYR A 96 -12.01 -9.33 -7.35
CA TYR A 96 -12.08 -10.66 -6.76
C TYR A 96 -12.60 -10.67 -5.31
N ASP A 97 -12.51 -9.54 -4.58
CA ASP A 97 -12.99 -9.42 -3.21
C ASP A 97 -14.42 -8.89 -3.09
N LEU A 98 -15.11 -8.63 -4.20
CA LEU A 98 -16.41 -7.98 -4.24
C LEU A 98 -17.43 -8.59 -3.26
N GLU A 99 -17.61 -9.91 -3.30
CA GLU A 99 -18.57 -10.61 -2.43
C GLU A 99 -18.19 -10.52 -0.96
N LYS A 100 -16.91 -10.71 -0.65
CA LYS A 100 -16.35 -10.59 0.71
C LYS A 100 -16.53 -9.18 1.26
N ASP A 101 -16.21 -8.17 0.45
CA ASP A 101 -16.27 -6.78 0.87
C ASP A 101 -17.73 -6.30 1.03
N MET A 102 -18.64 -6.79 0.19
CA MET A 102 -20.08 -6.51 0.33
C MET A 102 -20.65 -7.06 1.65
N ALA A 103 -20.16 -8.20 2.11
CA ALA A 103 -20.61 -8.77 3.37
C ALA A 103 -19.96 -8.12 4.60
N ASN A 104 -18.63 -7.85 4.55
CA ASN A 104 -17.89 -7.31 5.68
C ASN A 104 -18.06 -5.80 5.89
N HIS A 105 -18.06 -5.04 4.80
CA HIS A 105 -18.06 -3.59 4.83
C HIS A 105 -18.97 -2.98 3.75
N PRO A 106 -20.29 -3.26 3.74
CA PRO A 106 -21.18 -2.90 2.65
C PRO A 106 -21.18 -1.40 2.31
N ARG A 107 -20.93 -0.54 3.30
CA ARG A 107 -20.87 0.93 3.10
C ARG A 107 -19.59 1.42 2.42
N LYS A 108 -18.52 0.61 2.40
CA LYS A 108 -17.21 0.96 1.83
C LYS A 108 -16.99 0.37 0.44
N VAL A 109 -17.89 -0.48 -0.03
CA VAL A 109 -17.76 -1.14 -1.33
C VAL A 109 -18.05 -0.14 -2.45
N ILE A 110 -17.07 -0.01 -3.35
CA ILE A 110 -17.11 0.90 -4.50
C ILE A 110 -17.45 0.12 -5.78
N VAL A 111 -16.76 -1.02 -5.99
CA VAL A 111 -17.06 -1.93 -7.10
C VAL A 111 -18.42 -2.57 -6.89
N GLY A 112 -19.26 -2.59 -7.93
CA GLY A 112 -20.64 -3.09 -7.85
C GLY A 112 -21.68 -2.04 -7.39
N ARG A 113 -21.24 -0.91 -6.80
CA ARG A 113 -22.15 0.19 -6.41
C ARG A 113 -21.93 1.47 -7.21
N VAL A 114 -20.69 1.89 -7.35
CA VAL A 114 -20.31 3.16 -8.02
C VAL A 114 -19.62 2.87 -9.34
N ILE A 115 -18.79 1.81 -9.38
CA ILE A 115 -18.02 1.35 -10.54
C ILE A 115 -18.49 -0.06 -10.87
N HIS A 116 -18.92 -0.29 -12.11
CA HIS A 116 -19.31 -1.63 -12.54
C HIS A 116 -18.09 -2.58 -12.55
N PRO A 117 -18.26 -3.88 -12.17
CA PRO A 117 -17.14 -4.83 -12.15
C PRO A 117 -16.37 -4.93 -13.48
N SER A 118 -17.06 -4.86 -14.62
CA SER A 118 -16.41 -4.84 -15.92
C SER A 118 -15.53 -3.60 -16.15
N GLN A 119 -15.93 -2.44 -15.63
CA GLN A 119 -15.11 -1.21 -15.70
C GLN A 119 -13.83 -1.34 -14.86
N ALA A 120 -13.91 -1.99 -13.69
CA ALA A 120 -12.71 -2.25 -12.88
C ALA A 120 -11.73 -3.19 -13.63
N LEU A 121 -12.25 -4.20 -14.31
CA LEU A 121 -11.43 -5.12 -15.13
C LEU A 121 -10.82 -4.41 -16.34
N GLN A 122 -11.60 -3.59 -17.06
CA GLN A 122 -11.11 -2.80 -18.18
C GLN A 122 -10.03 -1.80 -17.74
N ALA A 123 -10.23 -1.13 -16.59
CA ALA A 123 -9.24 -0.22 -16.04
C ALA A 123 -7.96 -0.94 -15.62
N TRP A 124 -8.06 -2.14 -15.02
CA TRP A 124 -6.90 -2.99 -14.74
C TRP A 124 -6.11 -3.32 -16.01
N LEU A 125 -6.79 -3.76 -17.07
CA LEU A 125 -6.15 -4.07 -18.35
C LEU A 125 -5.51 -2.82 -18.97
N GLY A 126 -6.23 -1.69 -19.00
CA GLY A 126 -5.72 -0.41 -19.50
C GLY A 126 -4.47 0.08 -18.76
N LEU A 127 -4.45 0.00 -17.42
CA LEU A 127 -3.28 0.37 -16.62
C LEU A 127 -2.10 -0.59 -16.83
N SER A 128 -2.38 -1.88 -17.01
CA SER A 128 -1.33 -2.88 -17.33
C SER A 128 -0.71 -2.60 -18.71
N LEU A 129 -1.50 -2.30 -19.72
CA LEU A 129 -1.03 -1.91 -21.05
C LEU A 129 -0.27 -0.58 -21.01
N LEU A 130 -0.77 0.40 -20.26
CA LEU A 130 -0.07 1.67 -20.04
C LEU A 130 1.32 1.44 -19.43
N THR A 131 1.43 0.55 -18.43
CA THR A 131 2.72 0.19 -17.83
C THR A 131 3.67 -0.41 -18.87
N VAL A 132 3.19 -1.35 -19.70
CA VAL A 132 4.00 -1.93 -20.77
C VAL A 132 4.50 -0.85 -21.73
N PHE A 133 3.62 0.06 -22.14
CA PHE A 133 3.98 1.17 -23.05
C PHE A 133 5.01 2.11 -22.42
N LEU A 134 4.82 2.52 -21.16
CA LEU A 134 5.73 3.42 -20.44
C LEU A 134 7.12 2.81 -20.26
N LEU A 135 7.20 1.50 -20.01
CA LEU A 135 8.46 0.83 -19.69
C LEU A 135 9.16 0.21 -20.90
N TRP A 136 8.52 0.25 -22.07
CA TRP A 136 9.10 -0.23 -23.33
C TRP A 136 10.51 0.33 -23.60
N PRO A 137 10.78 1.64 -23.40
CA PRO A 137 12.11 2.21 -23.67
C PRO A 137 13.21 1.68 -22.75
N LEU A 138 12.87 1.10 -21.58
CA LEU A 138 13.84 0.60 -20.59
C LEU A 138 14.40 -0.79 -20.94
N GLY A 139 13.91 -1.39 -22.02
CA GLY A 139 14.39 -2.65 -22.55
C GLY A 139 13.62 -3.89 -22.09
N TYR A 140 13.79 -4.98 -22.85
CA TYR A 140 12.97 -6.19 -22.73
C TYR A 140 13.10 -6.90 -21.37
N ARG A 141 14.26 -6.83 -20.71
CA ARG A 141 14.48 -7.46 -19.39
C ARG A 141 13.64 -6.77 -18.31
N PHE A 142 13.57 -5.46 -18.37
CA PHE A 142 12.79 -4.66 -17.44
C PHE A 142 11.29 -4.83 -17.70
N LEU A 143 10.92 -4.89 -18.98
CA LEU A 143 9.55 -5.21 -19.38
C LEU A 143 9.11 -6.58 -18.88
N ALA A 144 9.95 -7.62 -19.03
CA ALA A 144 9.68 -8.97 -18.51
C ALA A 144 9.47 -8.97 -16.99
N TYR A 145 10.27 -8.18 -16.26
CA TYR A 145 10.10 -8.00 -14.81
C TYR A 145 8.69 -7.49 -14.47
N TYR A 146 8.20 -6.46 -15.16
CA TYR A 146 6.88 -5.89 -14.90
C TYR A 146 5.72 -6.79 -15.38
N LEU A 147 5.92 -7.57 -16.42
CA LEU A 147 4.95 -8.60 -16.81
C LEU A 147 4.82 -9.69 -15.74
N LEU A 148 5.94 -10.17 -15.19
CA LEU A 148 5.95 -11.11 -14.07
C LEU A 148 5.35 -10.49 -12.80
N TYR A 149 5.66 -9.22 -12.53
CA TYR A 149 5.10 -8.48 -11.41
C TYR A 149 3.57 -8.34 -11.52
N GLY A 150 3.06 -7.95 -12.70
CA GLY A 150 1.62 -7.88 -12.98
C GLY A 150 0.92 -9.23 -12.87
N ALA A 151 1.54 -10.29 -13.40
CA ALA A 151 1.06 -11.67 -13.24
C ALA A 151 1.02 -12.08 -11.76
N GLY A 152 2.03 -11.70 -10.97
CA GLY A 152 2.07 -11.92 -9.52
C GLY A 152 0.93 -11.21 -8.79
N LEU A 153 0.63 -9.95 -9.12
CA LEU A 153 -0.49 -9.19 -8.56
C LEU A 153 -1.85 -9.84 -8.89
N TRP A 154 -2.00 -10.30 -10.13
CA TRP A 154 -3.19 -11.05 -10.55
C TRP A 154 -3.33 -12.38 -9.79
N LEU A 155 -2.26 -13.19 -9.76
CA LEU A 155 -2.26 -14.49 -9.11
C LEU A 155 -2.50 -14.37 -7.59
N TYR A 156 -1.92 -13.34 -6.96
CA TYR A 156 -2.20 -12.99 -5.57
C TYR A 156 -3.69 -12.73 -5.35
N SER A 157 -4.28 -11.88 -6.18
CA SER A 157 -5.69 -11.49 -6.08
C SER A 157 -6.64 -12.64 -6.34
N HIS A 158 -6.30 -13.50 -7.30
CA HIS A 158 -7.12 -14.64 -7.71
C HIS A 158 -7.07 -15.80 -6.68
N LYS A 159 -5.87 -16.20 -6.23
CA LYS A 159 -5.69 -17.45 -5.48
C LYS A 159 -4.82 -17.32 -4.22
N LEU A 160 -3.63 -16.71 -4.32
CA LEU A 160 -2.61 -16.82 -3.26
C LEU A 160 -3.03 -16.19 -1.94
N LYS A 161 -3.81 -15.11 -1.96
CA LYS A 161 -4.28 -14.43 -0.75
C LYS A 161 -5.15 -15.31 0.17
N ARG A 162 -5.69 -16.42 -0.35
CA ARG A 162 -6.51 -17.37 0.43
C ARG A 162 -5.68 -18.45 1.12
N ILE A 163 -4.40 -18.60 0.74
CA ILE A 163 -3.50 -19.63 1.27
C ILE A 163 -2.80 -19.09 2.51
N PRO A 164 -2.81 -19.84 3.64
CA PRO A 164 -2.21 -19.38 4.90
C PRO A 164 -0.72 -19.12 4.73
N LEU A 165 -0.21 -18.10 5.43
CA LEU A 165 1.17 -17.61 5.35
C LEU A 165 1.58 -17.12 3.95
N LEU A 166 1.26 -17.90 2.91
CA LEU A 166 1.62 -17.57 1.54
C LEU A 166 0.93 -16.28 1.07
N GLY A 167 -0.32 -16.04 1.49
CA GLY A 167 -1.03 -14.79 1.18
C GLY A 167 -0.30 -13.58 1.73
N THR A 168 0.03 -13.57 3.02
CA THR A 168 0.76 -12.47 3.65
C THR A 168 2.18 -12.33 3.08
N ALA A 169 2.91 -13.45 2.92
CA ALA A 169 4.24 -13.45 2.34
C ALA A 169 4.25 -12.91 0.91
N THR A 170 3.31 -13.35 0.06
CA THR A 170 3.21 -12.86 -1.33
C THR A 170 2.86 -11.37 -1.38
N ALA A 171 1.98 -10.88 -0.51
CA ALA A 171 1.65 -9.45 -0.44
C ALA A 171 2.91 -8.61 -0.16
N ILE A 172 3.76 -9.07 0.76
CA ILE A 172 5.02 -8.40 1.10
C ILE A 172 6.02 -8.50 -0.03
N LEU A 173 6.19 -9.68 -0.62
CA LEU A 173 7.07 -9.86 -1.77
C LEU A 173 6.67 -8.95 -2.94
N LEU A 174 5.39 -8.79 -3.22
CA LEU A 174 4.89 -7.89 -4.25
C LEU A 174 5.13 -6.41 -3.89
N LEU A 175 5.00 -6.04 -2.62
CA LEU A 175 5.35 -4.69 -2.17
C LEU A 175 6.85 -4.42 -2.32
N LEU A 176 7.69 -5.35 -1.86
CA LEU A 176 9.14 -5.24 -2.00
C LEU A 176 9.58 -5.28 -3.46
N ALA A 177 8.92 -6.07 -4.32
CA ALA A 177 9.18 -6.09 -5.75
C ALA A 177 8.93 -4.72 -6.39
N ALA A 178 7.87 -3.99 -5.99
CA ALA A 178 7.67 -2.63 -6.47
C ALA A 178 8.88 -1.72 -6.18
N PHE A 179 9.47 -1.85 -4.99
CA PHE A 179 10.68 -1.12 -4.61
C PHE A 179 11.92 -1.64 -5.33
N MET A 180 12.08 -2.96 -5.43
CA MET A 180 13.24 -3.62 -6.07
C MET A 180 13.36 -3.30 -7.57
N ALA A 181 12.32 -2.79 -8.21
CA ALA A 181 12.40 -2.30 -9.59
C ALA A 181 13.49 -1.23 -9.77
N MET A 182 13.66 -0.33 -8.79
CA MET A 182 14.72 0.68 -8.79
C MET A 182 16.11 0.05 -8.66
N VAL A 183 16.25 -0.88 -7.71
CA VAL A 183 17.51 -1.60 -7.46
C VAL A 183 17.95 -2.38 -8.71
N LEU A 184 16.98 -3.02 -9.38
CA LEU A 184 17.23 -3.75 -10.62
C LEU A 184 17.66 -2.83 -11.76
N TYR A 185 17.00 -1.67 -11.88
CA TYR A 185 17.29 -0.72 -12.96
C TYR A 185 18.68 -0.11 -12.81
N TYR A 186 18.99 0.42 -11.63
CA TYR A 186 20.28 1.03 -11.35
C TYR A 186 21.40 -0.01 -11.06
N ARG A 187 21.05 -1.31 -11.02
CA ARG A 187 21.98 -2.43 -10.74
C ARG A 187 22.75 -2.26 -9.44
N ASP A 188 22.08 -1.74 -8.43
CA ASP A 188 22.70 -1.37 -7.16
C ASP A 188 22.05 -2.13 -5.99
N ALA A 189 22.53 -3.36 -5.78
CA ALA A 189 22.14 -4.22 -4.65
C ALA A 189 23.21 -4.17 -3.54
N ASN A 190 23.52 -2.96 -3.05
CA ASN A 190 24.46 -2.79 -1.95
C ASN A 190 23.87 -3.27 -0.61
N VAL A 191 24.73 -3.45 0.41
CA VAL A 191 24.32 -3.95 1.73
C VAL A 191 23.32 -3.03 2.39
N ARG A 192 23.45 -1.70 2.24
CA ARG A 192 22.50 -0.72 2.79
C ARG A 192 21.10 -0.95 2.24
N THR A 193 20.98 -1.14 0.94
CA THR A 193 19.72 -1.45 0.26
C THR A 193 19.08 -2.74 0.78
N LEU A 194 19.89 -3.81 0.93
CA LEU A 194 19.40 -5.08 1.46
C LEU A 194 18.92 -4.97 2.90
N VAL A 195 19.64 -4.23 3.75
CA VAL A 195 19.26 -3.96 5.14
C VAL A 195 17.95 -3.18 5.20
N PHE A 196 17.80 -2.15 4.36
CA PHE A 196 16.55 -1.37 4.28
C PHE A 196 15.38 -2.24 3.82
N VAL A 197 15.55 -3.02 2.76
CA VAL A 197 14.52 -3.93 2.24
C VAL A 197 14.11 -4.96 3.30
N PHE A 198 15.08 -5.53 4.02
CA PHE A 198 14.80 -6.46 5.11
C PHE A 198 14.02 -5.78 6.25
N TYR A 199 14.44 -4.58 6.66
CA TYR A 199 13.77 -3.79 7.70
C TYR A 199 12.30 -3.51 7.34
N VAL A 200 12.07 -2.97 6.15
CA VAL A 200 10.72 -2.71 5.63
C VAL A 200 9.91 -4.00 5.49
N GLY A 201 10.53 -5.09 5.02
CA GLY A 201 9.90 -6.39 4.88
C GLY A 201 9.38 -6.95 6.20
N VAL A 202 10.17 -6.88 7.27
CA VAL A 202 9.75 -7.32 8.61
C VAL A 202 8.65 -6.42 9.18
N LEU A 203 8.74 -5.10 9.00
CA LEU A 203 7.66 -4.18 9.42
C LEU A 203 6.34 -4.49 8.71
N GLU A 204 6.37 -4.72 7.40
CA GLU A 204 5.17 -5.06 6.63
C GLU A 204 4.64 -6.46 6.97
N TRP A 205 5.52 -7.41 7.28
CA TRP A 205 5.11 -8.72 7.78
C TRP A 205 4.32 -8.60 9.09
N VAL A 206 4.85 -7.86 10.06
CA VAL A 206 4.17 -7.60 11.33
C VAL A 206 2.85 -6.87 11.10
N ARG A 207 2.82 -5.85 10.23
CA ARG A 207 1.58 -5.13 9.86
C ARG A 207 0.55 -6.07 9.24
N GLY A 208 0.97 -6.95 8.35
CA GLY A 208 0.11 -7.97 7.74
C GLY A 208 -0.54 -8.85 8.79
N LEU A 209 0.25 -9.43 9.71
CA LEU A 209 -0.27 -10.27 10.80
C LEU A 209 -1.23 -9.53 11.74
N VAL A 210 -0.91 -8.29 12.10
CA VAL A 210 -1.80 -7.47 12.93
C VAL A 210 -3.12 -7.17 12.20
N LYS A 211 -3.09 -6.91 10.89
CA LYS A 211 -4.28 -6.75 10.06
C LYS A 211 -5.12 -8.02 9.99
N ASP A 212 -4.47 -9.18 9.84
CA ASP A 212 -5.17 -10.48 9.83
C ASP A 212 -5.84 -10.74 11.17
N CYS A 213 -5.21 -10.36 12.30
CA CYS A 213 -5.85 -10.42 13.63
C CYS A 213 -7.09 -9.52 13.74
N GLN A 214 -7.09 -8.34 13.10
CA GLN A 214 -8.27 -7.46 13.07
C GLN A 214 -9.44 -8.08 12.29
N ASN A 215 -9.14 -8.84 11.24
CA ASN A 215 -10.13 -9.38 10.30
C ASN A 215 -10.50 -10.83 10.57
N VAL A 216 -10.01 -11.44 11.65
CA VAL A 216 -10.12 -12.90 11.93
C VAL A 216 -11.54 -13.45 11.79
N ARG A 217 -12.57 -12.71 12.23
CA ARG A 217 -13.97 -13.13 12.15
C ARG A 217 -14.45 -13.17 10.70
N GLY A 218 -14.20 -12.12 9.94
CA GLY A 218 -14.57 -12.04 8.53
C GLY A 218 -13.82 -13.07 7.69
N ASP A 219 -12.51 -13.23 7.93
CA ASP A 219 -11.69 -14.18 7.22
C ASP A 219 -12.18 -15.63 7.44
N ALA A 220 -12.57 -15.99 8.67
CA ALA A 220 -13.13 -17.31 8.98
C ALA A 220 -14.45 -17.58 8.23
N ILE A 221 -15.36 -16.60 8.18
CA ILE A 221 -16.67 -16.75 7.49
C ILE A 221 -16.47 -16.98 5.98
N PHE A 222 -15.52 -16.29 5.35
CA PHE A 222 -15.27 -16.39 3.90
C PHE A 222 -14.22 -17.45 3.52
N GLY A 223 -13.84 -18.33 4.43
CA GLY A 223 -12.95 -19.46 4.19
C GLY A 223 -11.48 -19.03 3.93
N TYR A 224 -11.08 -17.82 4.33
CA TYR A 224 -9.69 -17.39 4.29
C TYR A 224 -8.93 -18.04 5.45
N ARG A 225 -7.91 -18.80 5.12
CA ARG A 225 -7.08 -19.51 6.11
C ARG A 225 -5.89 -18.63 6.53
N THR A 226 -6.16 -17.48 7.17
CA THR A 226 -5.09 -16.61 7.70
C THR A 226 -4.47 -17.22 8.96
N VAL A 227 -3.28 -16.73 9.34
CA VAL A 227 -2.55 -17.25 10.54
C VAL A 227 -3.41 -17.23 11.79
N PRO A 228 -4.12 -16.12 12.15
CA PRO A 228 -4.95 -16.08 13.33
C PRO A 228 -6.20 -16.97 13.23
N VAL A 229 -6.72 -17.26 12.02
CA VAL A 229 -7.82 -18.20 11.82
C VAL A 229 -7.37 -19.63 12.11
N LEU A 230 -6.17 -20.04 11.70
CA LEU A 230 -5.65 -21.40 11.86
C LEU A 230 -5.05 -21.66 13.23
N MET A 231 -4.26 -20.72 13.74
CA MET A 231 -3.45 -20.92 14.95
C MET A 231 -4.02 -20.23 16.18
N GLY A 232 -5.03 -19.37 16.01
CA GLY A 232 -5.58 -18.52 17.05
C GLY A 232 -4.73 -17.32 17.40
N LEU A 233 -5.34 -16.34 18.09
CA LEU A 233 -4.70 -15.04 18.40
C LEU A 233 -3.46 -15.18 19.28
N ARG A 234 -3.42 -16.13 20.23
CA ARG A 234 -2.25 -16.32 21.13
C ARG A 234 -0.98 -16.70 20.36
N LYS A 235 -1.06 -17.71 19.49
CA LYS A 235 0.09 -18.14 18.70
C LYS A 235 0.51 -17.08 17.70
N THR A 236 -0.46 -16.40 17.06
CA THR A 236 -0.18 -15.28 16.15
C THR A 236 0.53 -14.15 16.87
N ARG A 237 0.12 -13.81 18.11
CA ARG A 237 0.84 -12.82 18.93
C ARG A 237 2.30 -13.21 19.13
N ASN A 238 2.59 -14.45 19.46
CA ASN A 238 3.96 -14.92 19.66
C ASN A 238 4.79 -14.80 18.37
N ILE A 239 4.20 -15.13 17.21
CA ILE A 239 4.86 -14.92 15.89
C ILE A 239 5.15 -13.44 15.68
N ILE A 240 4.20 -12.55 15.96
CA ILE A 240 4.40 -11.09 15.87
C ILE A 240 5.57 -10.66 16.76
N LEU A 241 5.60 -11.06 18.03
CA LEU A 241 6.64 -10.69 18.98
C LEU A 241 8.04 -11.18 18.56
N ILE A 242 8.14 -12.44 18.10
CA ILE A 242 9.38 -13.00 17.57
C ILE A 242 9.83 -12.23 16.33
N SER A 243 8.91 -11.94 15.41
CA SER A 243 9.23 -11.16 14.19
C SER A 243 9.71 -9.75 14.52
N MET A 244 9.15 -9.10 15.55
CA MET A 244 9.61 -7.80 16.02
C MET A 244 11.01 -7.88 16.61
N GLY A 245 11.37 -8.99 17.29
CA GLY A 245 12.75 -9.26 17.71
C GLY A 245 13.74 -9.30 16.53
N GLY A 246 13.29 -9.79 15.37
CA GLY A 246 14.09 -9.81 14.13
C GLY A 246 14.49 -8.42 13.63
N LEU A 247 13.79 -7.34 14.04
CA LEU A 247 14.18 -5.97 13.73
C LEU A 247 15.47 -5.53 14.43
N ALA A 248 15.91 -6.24 15.48
CA ALA A 248 17.19 -5.97 16.14
C ALA A 248 18.38 -6.10 15.18
N VAL A 249 18.31 -7.00 14.19
CA VAL A 249 19.38 -7.21 13.19
C VAL A 249 19.60 -5.98 12.32
N PRO A 250 18.62 -5.48 11.55
CA PRO A 250 18.81 -4.28 10.75
C PRO A 250 19.05 -3.03 11.59
N VAL A 251 18.43 -2.90 12.75
CA VAL A 251 18.67 -1.78 13.68
C VAL A 251 20.10 -1.80 14.19
N GLY A 252 20.60 -2.96 14.64
CA GLY A 252 22.00 -3.12 15.09
C GLY A 252 22.99 -2.79 13.97
N TRP A 253 22.73 -3.26 12.76
CA TRP A 253 23.59 -2.93 11.61
C TRP A 253 23.58 -1.42 11.32
N LEU A 254 22.40 -0.79 11.34
CA LEU A 254 22.27 0.65 11.12
C LEU A 254 22.96 1.49 12.19
N THR A 255 22.95 1.06 13.45
CA THR A 255 23.66 1.76 14.54
C THR A 255 25.18 1.66 14.42
N LEU A 256 25.68 0.54 13.90
CA LEU A 256 27.13 0.30 13.81
C LEU A 256 27.74 0.86 12.52
N TYR A 257 27.02 0.81 11.41
CA TYR A 257 27.53 1.09 10.06
C TYR A 257 26.76 2.17 9.30
N GLY A 258 25.60 2.62 9.82
CA GLY A 258 24.71 3.58 9.17
C GLY A 258 25.10 5.05 9.41
N HIS A 259 26.39 5.37 9.51
CA HIS A 259 26.86 6.72 9.87
C HIS A 259 26.82 7.69 8.69
N VAL A 260 25.65 8.28 8.43
CA VAL A 260 25.58 9.22 7.30
C VAL A 260 25.23 10.63 7.74
N HIS A 261 24.23 10.81 8.61
CA HIS A 261 23.81 12.14 9.05
C HIS A 261 23.64 12.22 10.57
N PRO A 262 24.00 13.34 11.24
CA PRO A 262 23.92 13.48 12.70
C PRO A 262 22.53 13.24 13.28
N TRP A 263 21.44 13.50 12.52
CA TRP A 263 20.06 13.29 12.94
C TRP A 263 19.56 11.83 12.81
N PHE A 264 20.29 10.98 12.10
CA PHE A 264 19.88 9.59 11.86
C PHE A 264 19.69 8.77 13.15
N PRO A 265 20.57 8.84 14.19
CA PRO A 265 20.38 8.11 15.44
C PRO A 265 19.09 8.51 16.18
N TYR A 266 18.69 9.78 16.13
CA TYR A 266 17.43 10.23 16.75
C TYR A 266 16.21 9.64 16.05
N LEU A 267 16.22 9.61 14.72
CA LEU A 267 15.16 8.98 13.94
C LEU A 267 15.07 7.49 14.24
N LEU A 268 16.21 6.79 14.26
CA LEU A 268 16.27 5.37 14.58
C LEU A 268 15.77 5.09 16.00
N THR A 269 16.13 5.92 16.98
CA THR A 269 15.62 5.84 18.35
C THR A 269 14.10 5.97 18.37
N LEU A 270 13.53 6.93 17.64
CA LEU A 270 12.07 7.11 17.54
C LEU A 270 11.40 5.85 16.95
N GLN A 271 11.99 5.23 15.94
CA GLN A 271 11.50 3.97 15.36
C GLN A 271 11.54 2.81 16.35
N VAL A 272 12.64 2.68 17.09
CA VAL A 272 12.80 1.67 18.15
C VAL A 272 11.75 1.86 19.24
N LEU A 273 11.51 3.10 19.68
CA LEU A 273 10.45 3.42 20.66
C LEU A 273 9.07 3.03 20.11
N GLY A 274 8.79 3.31 18.84
CA GLY A 274 7.54 2.90 18.19
C GLY A 274 7.36 1.39 18.16
N VAL A 275 8.40 0.64 17.76
CA VAL A 275 8.40 -0.82 17.76
C VAL A 275 8.20 -1.37 19.18
N THR A 276 8.90 -0.81 20.16
CA THR A 276 8.77 -1.18 21.58
C THR A 276 7.35 -0.93 22.10
N ALA A 277 6.75 0.21 21.75
CA ALA A 277 5.36 0.51 22.12
C ALA A 277 4.38 -0.52 21.54
N VAL A 278 4.55 -0.93 20.28
CA VAL A 278 3.74 -1.99 19.66
C VAL A 278 3.96 -3.33 20.37
N THR A 279 5.20 -3.66 20.70
CA THR A 279 5.53 -4.88 21.47
C THR A 279 4.79 -4.92 22.80
N ILE A 280 4.82 -3.82 23.56
CA ILE A 280 4.11 -3.69 24.84
C ILE A 280 2.58 -3.83 24.64
N LEU A 281 2.02 -3.15 23.63
CA LEU A 281 0.59 -3.24 23.32
C LEU A 281 0.17 -4.69 23.00
N MET A 282 0.94 -5.39 22.18
CA MET A 282 0.64 -6.76 21.79
C MET A 282 0.82 -7.74 22.95
N PHE A 283 1.80 -7.50 23.82
CA PHE A 283 2.00 -8.30 25.01
C PHE A 283 0.84 -8.15 26.00
N ARG A 284 0.35 -6.91 26.21
CA ARG A 284 -0.74 -6.63 27.16
C ARG A 284 -2.10 -7.11 26.68
N SER A 285 -2.45 -6.88 25.42
CA SER A 285 -3.79 -7.16 24.91
C SER A 285 -3.84 -7.29 23.42
N MET A 286 -4.65 -8.25 22.93
CA MET A 286 -5.04 -8.39 21.51
C MET A 286 -6.43 -7.83 21.24
N SER A 287 -6.87 -6.84 22.01
CA SER A 287 -8.16 -6.17 21.79
C SER A 287 -8.17 -5.38 20.47
N SER A 288 -9.37 -5.12 19.95
CA SER A 288 -9.54 -4.33 18.73
C SER A 288 -8.85 -2.96 18.83
N GLY A 289 -8.95 -2.29 19.99
CA GLY A 289 -8.26 -1.01 20.23
C GLY A 289 -6.76 -1.11 20.15
N SER A 290 -6.15 -2.13 20.79
CA SER A 290 -4.70 -2.37 20.74
C SER A 290 -4.22 -2.68 19.32
N LEU A 291 -4.97 -3.51 18.58
CA LEU A 291 -4.64 -3.83 17.18
C LEU A 291 -4.69 -2.60 16.27
N HIS A 292 -5.69 -1.72 16.44
CA HIS A 292 -5.77 -0.47 15.67
C HIS A 292 -4.66 0.52 16.04
N ALA A 293 -4.29 0.62 17.33
CA ALA A 293 -3.17 1.44 17.78
C ALA A 293 -1.85 0.92 17.19
N ALA A 294 -1.61 -0.39 17.27
CA ALA A 294 -0.43 -1.03 16.68
C ALA A 294 -0.30 -0.76 15.18
N GLN A 295 -1.40 -0.90 14.42
CA GLN A 295 -1.41 -0.58 12.98
C GLN A 295 -1.02 0.88 12.69
N ARG A 296 -1.52 1.82 13.48
CA ARG A 296 -1.17 3.25 13.33
C ARG A 296 0.30 3.51 13.62
N ILE A 297 0.80 2.96 14.73
CA ILE A 297 2.22 3.13 15.13
C ILE A 297 3.14 2.50 14.07
N LEU A 298 2.88 1.27 13.64
CA LEU A 298 3.69 0.60 12.61
C LEU A 298 3.68 1.36 11.28
N LYS A 299 2.54 1.97 10.91
CA LYS A 299 2.47 2.83 9.73
C LYS A 299 3.33 4.07 9.87
N LEU A 300 3.35 4.71 11.05
CA LEU A 300 4.22 5.87 11.32
C LEU A 300 5.70 5.47 11.30
N VAL A 301 6.05 4.32 11.88
CA VAL A 301 7.42 3.79 11.84
C VAL A 301 7.85 3.53 10.39
N LEU A 302 6.99 2.94 9.57
CA LEU A 302 7.28 2.71 8.15
C LEU A 302 7.48 4.03 7.39
N LEU A 303 6.59 5.00 7.58
CA LEU A 303 6.70 6.32 6.94
C LEU A 303 7.98 7.05 7.38
N SER A 304 8.35 6.96 8.66
CA SER A 304 9.59 7.54 9.17
C SER A 304 10.83 6.83 8.61
N ALA A 305 10.75 5.51 8.37
CA ALA A 305 11.85 4.77 7.73
C ALA A 305 12.06 5.22 6.27
N ILE A 306 10.98 5.42 5.51
CA ILE A 306 11.04 5.93 4.14
C ILE A 306 11.58 7.37 4.12
N ALA A 307 11.05 8.25 4.99
CA ALA A 307 11.55 9.62 5.11
C ALA A 307 13.03 9.67 5.55
N GLY A 308 13.44 8.71 6.39
CA GLY A 308 14.81 8.56 6.87
C GLY A 308 15.84 8.26 5.79
N LEU A 309 15.41 7.83 4.59
CA LEU A 309 16.32 7.66 3.45
C LEU A 309 17.07 8.95 3.09
N ILE A 310 16.49 10.12 3.37
CA ILE A 310 17.14 11.43 3.17
C ILE A 310 18.37 11.59 4.07
N LEU A 311 18.42 10.88 5.19
CA LEU A 311 19.50 10.94 6.17
C LEU A 311 20.58 9.87 5.94
N TRP A 312 20.45 9.10 4.88
CA TRP A 312 21.40 8.04 4.46
C TRP A 312 22.34 8.59 3.39
#